data_41575f8df5f450ca60facfb5fa6c1311
#
_entry.id   41575f8df5f450ca60facfb5fa6c1311
#
_cell.length_a   1.000
_cell.length_b   1.000
_cell.length_c   1.000
_cell.angle_alpha   90.00
_cell.angle_beta   90.00
_cell.angle_gamma   90.00
#
_symmetry.space_group_name_H-M   'P 1'
#
loop_
_entity.id
_entity.type
_entity.pdbx_description
1 polymer ?
#
loop_
_entity_poly.entity_id
_entity_poly.type
_entity_poly.pdbx_seq_one_letter_code
_entity_poly.pdbx_strand_id
1 'polypeptide(L)'
;DMESNGKSVNRFGEPIDYVTGPVIFGEPGTNGQHSFYQLLHQGTDIIPLQFVGFKNNQMGSDIEIEGSTSQAKLCANAVAQIVAFACGKEDDDKNKYFAGGRPSSIIIGDQLTPASLGALLSHFENKVMFQGFVWNINSFDQEGVQLGKVLAKKVLAHDTDGALKEYSDLLNI
;
A
#
# COMPACT_ATOMS: atom_id res chain seq x y z
N ASP A 1 4.20 4.18 6.87
CA ASP A 1 3.35 5.34 6.62
C ASP A 1 2.06 5.30 7.46
N MET A 2 1.29 4.22 7.38
CA MET A 2 0.06 4.07 8.17
C MET A 2 0.31 4.16 9.67
N GLU A 3 1.38 3.52 10.18
CA GLU A 3 1.75 3.56 11.60
C GLU A 3 2.24 4.94 12.02
N SER A 4 3.10 5.57 11.21
CA SER A 4 3.75 6.83 11.58
C SER A 4 2.85 8.05 11.35
N ASN A 5 2.12 8.08 10.25
CA ASN A 5 1.38 9.25 9.76
C ASN A 5 -0.15 9.16 9.92
N GLY A 6 -0.67 8.05 10.44
CA GLY A 6 -2.10 7.90 10.72
C GLY A 6 -2.51 8.69 11.95
N LYS A 7 -2.59 10.01 11.88
CA LYS A 7 -2.83 10.92 12.99
C LYS A 7 -4.07 11.78 12.73
N SER A 8 -4.79 12.12 13.81
CA SER A 8 -5.91 13.05 13.80
C SER A 8 -5.62 14.38 14.51
N VAL A 9 -4.38 14.54 14.97
CA VAL A 9 -3.91 15.77 15.63
C VAL A 9 -2.55 16.19 15.06
N ASN A 10 -2.26 17.48 15.10
CA ASN A 10 -0.96 18.02 14.74
C ASN A 10 0.09 17.71 15.84
N ARG A 11 1.36 18.08 15.60
CA ARG A 11 2.45 17.86 16.58
C ARG A 11 2.30 18.56 17.93
N PHE A 12 1.35 19.48 18.04
CA PHE A 12 1.02 20.18 19.28
C PHE A 12 -0.21 19.59 19.98
N GLY A 13 -0.81 18.52 19.45
CA GLY A 13 -2.00 17.87 20.00
C GLY A 13 -3.31 18.55 19.63
N GLU A 14 -3.31 19.47 18.67
CA GLU A 14 -4.52 20.16 18.20
C GLU A 14 -5.21 19.34 17.10
N PRO A 15 -6.54 19.19 17.09
CA PRO A 15 -7.27 18.52 16.03
C PRO A 15 -6.99 19.12 14.64
N ILE A 16 -6.91 18.26 13.61
CA ILE A 16 -6.72 18.65 12.21
C ILE A 16 -7.98 18.37 11.40
N ASP A 17 -8.21 19.16 10.36
CA ASP A 17 -9.36 19.12 9.46
C ASP A 17 -9.02 18.56 8.05
N TYR A 18 -7.85 17.99 7.88
CA TYR A 18 -7.37 17.35 6.65
C TYR A 18 -7.02 15.89 6.87
N VAL A 19 -7.00 15.13 5.79
CA VAL A 19 -6.72 13.69 5.80
C VAL A 19 -5.22 13.43 5.88
N THR A 20 -4.83 12.48 6.73
CA THR A 20 -3.44 12.01 6.90
C THR A 20 -3.38 10.49 6.81
N GLY A 21 -2.19 9.93 6.60
CA GLY A 21 -1.93 8.50 6.69
C GLY A 21 -2.86 7.64 5.82
N PRO A 22 -2.71 7.63 4.48
CA PRO A 22 -3.56 6.84 3.61
C PRO A 22 -3.43 5.35 3.92
N VAL A 23 -4.51 4.59 3.73
CA VAL A 23 -4.44 3.12 3.78
C VAL A 23 -3.66 2.64 2.56
N ILE A 24 -2.61 1.84 2.79
CA ILE A 24 -1.69 1.38 1.76
C ILE A 24 -1.68 -0.14 1.72
N PHE A 25 -1.83 -0.72 0.53
CA PHE A 25 -1.61 -2.13 0.25
C PHE A 25 -0.50 -2.28 -0.80
N GLY A 26 0.23 -3.39 -0.73
CA GLY A 26 1.24 -3.72 -1.72
C GLY A 26 1.35 -5.22 -1.95
N GLU A 27 1.46 -5.60 -3.20
CA GLU A 27 1.72 -6.98 -3.64
C GLU A 27 2.56 -6.99 -4.92
N PRO A 28 3.24 -8.12 -5.24
CA PRO A 28 3.78 -8.35 -6.58
C PRO A 28 2.69 -8.16 -7.64
N GLY A 29 2.97 -7.40 -8.69
CA GLY A 29 1.96 -6.89 -9.62
C GLY A 29 1.10 -7.96 -10.28
N THR A 30 1.70 -9.10 -10.69
CA THR A 30 0.96 -10.22 -11.29
C THR A 30 0.02 -10.92 -10.29
N ASN A 31 0.40 -11.03 -9.03
CA ASN A 31 -0.44 -11.61 -7.97
C ASN A 31 -1.57 -10.65 -7.57
N GLY A 32 -1.27 -9.37 -7.43
CA GLY A 32 -2.24 -8.33 -7.09
C GLY A 32 -3.43 -8.24 -8.03
N GLN A 33 -3.27 -8.62 -9.30
CA GLN A 33 -4.37 -8.71 -10.28
C GLN A 33 -5.46 -9.68 -9.85
N HIS A 34 -5.11 -10.75 -9.16
CA HIS A 34 -6.04 -11.77 -8.68
C HIS A 34 -6.54 -11.50 -7.24
N SER A 35 -6.10 -10.40 -6.63
CA SER A 35 -6.43 -10.00 -5.28
C SER A 35 -7.35 -8.78 -5.26
N PHE A 36 -6.87 -7.62 -5.64
CA PHE A 36 -7.60 -6.36 -5.48
C PHE A 36 -7.73 -5.51 -6.76
N TYR A 37 -7.21 -5.91 -7.91
CA TYR A 37 -7.30 -5.09 -9.13
C TYR A 37 -8.73 -4.92 -9.64
N GLN A 38 -9.63 -5.85 -9.38
CA GLN A 38 -11.05 -5.69 -9.69
C GLN A 38 -11.62 -4.44 -9.01
N LEU A 39 -11.33 -4.24 -7.72
CA LEU A 39 -11.73 -3.04 -6.98
C LEU A 39 -11.09 -1.78 -7.56
N LEU A 40 -9.82 -1.84 -7.93
CA LEU A 40 -9.10 -0.69 -8.48
C LEU A 40 -9.66 -0.26 -9.84
N HIS A 41 -10.05 -1.22 -10.70
CA HIS A 41 -10.60 -0.94 -12.02
C HIS A 41 -12.05 -0.47 -12.00
N GLN A 42 -12.92 -1.19 -11.31
CA GLN A 42 -14.38 -1.01 -11.39
C GLN A 42 -15.04 -0.66 -10.06
N GLY A 43 -14.26 -0.53 -8.98
CA GLY A 43 -14.79 -0.10 -7.68
C GLY A 43 -15.23 1.36 -7.68
N THR A 44 -16.01 1.72 -6.67
CA THR A 44 -16.57 3.07 -6.50
C THR A 44 -15.54 4.10 -6.04
N ASP A 45 -14.52 3.66 -5.33
CA ASP A 45 -13.46 4.54 -4.84
C ASP A 45 -12.32 4.67 -5.86
N ILE A 46 -11.79 5.88 -5.99
CA ILE A 46 -10.58 6.14 -6.78
C ILE A 46 -9.38 6.02 -5.87
N ILE A 47 -8.60 4.95 -6.09
CA ILE A 47 -7.42 4.63 -5.29
C ILE A 47 -6.17 4.87 -6.13
N PRO A 48 -5.31 5.84 -5.78
CA PRO A 48 -4.06 6.09 -6.48
C PRO A 48 -3.10 4.90 -6.39
N LEU A 49 -2.46 4.55 -7.52
CA LEU A 49 -1.51 3.45 -7.60
C LEU A 49 -0.08 3.97 -7.75
N GLN A 50 0.87 3.24 -7.18
CA GLN A 50 2.29 3.40 -7.47
C GLN A 50 2.88 2.07 -7.89
N PHE A 51 3.37 2.02 -9.13
CA PHE A 51 4.10 0.86 -9.66
C PHE A 51 5.59 1.02 -9.39
N VAL A 52 6.26 -0.09 -9.13
CA VAL A 52 7.73 -0.17 -9.08
C VAL A 52 8.15 -1.23 -10.10
N GLY A 53 9.01 -0.85 -11.02
CA GLY A 53 9.46 -1.74 -12.10
C GLY A 53 10.95 -1.60 -12.39
N PHE A 54 11.53 -2.62 -13.00
CA PHE A 54 12.91 -2.64 -13.44
C PHE A 54 12.98 -3.06 -14.91
N LYS A 55 13.87 -2.40 -15.69
CA LYS A 55 14.00 -2.66 -17.12
C LYS A 55 14.62 -4.04 -17.41
N ASN A 56 15.58 -4.45 -16.59
CA ASN A 56 16.36 -5.66 -16.76
C ASN A 56 16.09 -6.67 -15.66
N ASN A 57 16.23 -7.95 -15.95
CA ASN A 57 16.14 -8.99 -14.95
C ASN A 57 17.28 -8.89 -13.93
N GLN A 58 17.06 -9.48 -12.75
CA GLN A 58 18.00 -9.40 -11.63
C GLN A 58 19.25 -10.27 -11.84
N MET A 59 19.12 -11.38 -12.54
CA MET A 59 20.12 -12.46 -12.56
C MET A 59 21.05 -12.42 -13.78
N GLY A 60 20.91 -11.44 -14.67
CA GLY A 60 21.73 -11.32 -15.88
C GLY A 60 21.38 -12.31 -17.00
N SER A 61 20.69 -13.41 -16.70
CA SER A 61 20.08 -14.34 -17.65
C SER A 61 18.59 -14.43 -17.37
N ASP A 62 17.79 -14.64 -18.40
CA ASP A 62 16.33 -14.69 -18.24
C ASP A 62 15.75 -15.95 -18.90
N ILE A 63 14.63 -16.41 -18.39
CA ILE A 63 13.92 -17.56 -18.93
C ILE A 63 13.11 -17.08 -20.12
N GLU A 64 13.32 -17.71 -21.28
CA GLU A 64 12.56 -17.48 -22.51
C GLU A 64 11.54 -18.60 -22.72
N ILE A 65 10.26 -18.23 -22.85
CA ILE A 65 9.15 -19.13 -23.12
C ILE A 65 8.25 -18.47 -24.17
N GLU A 66 7.93 -19.18 -25.25
CA GLU A 66 7.05 -18.69 -26.32
C GLU A 66 7.56 -17.37 -26.95
N GLY A 67 8.88 -17.29 -27.19
CA GLY A 67 9.50 -16.15 -27.87
C GLY A 67 9.60 -14.85 -27.06
N SER A 68 9.39 -14.90 -25.75
CA SER A 68 9.58 -13.75 -24.86
C SER A 68 10.18 -14.15 -23.52
N THR A 69 10.96 -13.25 -22.94
CA THR A 69 11.59 -13.46 -21.64
C THR A 69 10.62 -13.16 -20.49
N SER A 70 10.88 -13.70 -19.30
CA SER A 70 10.08 -13.44 -18.11
C SER A 70 10.05 -11.95 -17.77
N GLN A 71 11.17 -11.25 -17.88
CA GLN A 71 11.24 -9.81 -17.63
C GLN A 71 10.41 -9.02 -18.64
N ALA A 72 10.46 -9.38 -19.94
CA ALA A 72 9.64 -8.74 -20.95
C ALA A 72 8.14 -8.92 -20.67
N LYS A 73 7.71 -10.12 -20.23
CA LYS A 73 6.32 -10.40 -19.84
C LYS A 73 5.89 -9.55 -18.64
N LEU A 74 6.73 -9.41 -17.62
CA LEU A 74 6.47 -8.55 -16.45
C LEU A 74 6.33 -7.08 -16.84
N CYS A 75 7.24 -6.57 -17.65
CA CYS A 75 7.19 -5.19 -18.15
C CYS A 75 5.94 -4.95 -19.01
N ALA A 76 5.63 -5.85 -19.92
CA ALA A 76 4.44 -5.76 -20.77
C ALA A 76 3.15 -5.77 -19.93
N ASN A 77 3.08 -6.62 -18.92
CA ASN A 77 1.96 -6.66 -18.00
C ASN A 77 1.81 -5.34 -17.20
N ALA A 78 2.89 -4.80 -16.65
CA ALA A 78 2.87 -3.53 -15.93
C ALA A 78 2.37 -2.38 -16.84
N VAL A 79 2.89 -2.28 -18.05
CA VAL A 79 2.45 -1.27 -19.04
C VAL A 79 0.97 -1.45 -19.38
N ALA A 80 0.52 -2.67 -19.62
CA ALA A 80 -0.88 -2.96 -19.93
C ALA A 80 -1.80 -2.52 -18.79
N GLN A 81 -1.45 -2.80 -17.54
CA GLN A 81 -2.23 -2.38 -16.38
C GLN A 81 -2.27 -0.86 -16.22
N ILE A 82 -1.13 -0.18 -16.35
CA ILE A 82 -1.06 1.29 -16.28
C ILE A 82 -1.99 1.93 -17.32
N VAL A 83 -1.94 1.44 -18.57
CA VAL A 83 -2.78 1.95 -19.65
C VAL A 83 -4.26 1.62 -19.41
N ALA A 84 -4.58 0.40 -18.96
CA ALA A 84 -5.95 0.01 -18.66
C ALA A 84 -6.56 0.86 -17.53
N PHE A 85 -5.80 1.15 -16.49
CA PHE A 85 -6.23 2.05 -15.41
C PHE A 85 -6.45 3.48 -15.89
N ALA A 86 -5.57 3.99 -16.72
CA ALA A 86 -5.65 5.36 -17.22
C ALA A 86 -6.77 5.55 -18.24
N CYS A 87 -6.85 4.69 -19.24
CA CYS A 87 -7.72 4.87 -20.41
C CYS A 87 -9.08 4.19 -20.23
N GLY A 88 -9.16 3.12 -19.45
CA GLY A 88 -10.36 2.30 -19.36
C GLY A 88 -10.67 1.54 -20.65
N LYS A 89 -11.91 1.10 -20.78
CA LYS A 89 -12.45 0.41 -21.97
C LYS A 89 -13.94 0.66 -22.10
N GLU A 90 -14.37 1.13 -23.26
CA GLU A 90 -15.78 1.18 -23.62
C GLU A 90 -16.32 -0.22 -23.93
N ASP A 91 -17.52 -0.52 -23.46
CA ASP A 91 -18.22 -1.76 -23.75
C ASP A 91 -19.75 -1.54 -23.54
N ASP A 92 -20.57 -2.12 -24.40
CA ASP A 92 -22.03 -2.05 -24.27
C ASP A 92 -22.52 -2.83 -23.05
N ASP A 93 -21.86 -3.93 -22.73
CA ASP A 93 -22.06 -4.67 -21.49
C ASP A 93 -21.40 -3.93 -20.33
N LYS A 94 -22.22 -3.38 -19.44
CA LYS A 94 -21.75 -2.59 -18.30
C LYS A 94 -20.86 -3.37 -17.32
N ASN A 95 -20.91 -4.70 -17.32
CA ASN A 95 -19.99 -5.53 -16.54
C ASN A 95 -18.56 -5.58 -17.15
N LYS A 96 -18.43 -5.20 -18.41
CA LYS A 96 -17.15 -5.15 -19.13
C LYS A 96 -16.67 -3.73 -19.42
N TYR A 97 -17.41 -2.75 -18.96
CA TYR A 97 -17.05 -1.34 -19.04
C TYR A 97 -16.03 -0.97 -17.96
N PHE A 98 -14.99 -0.27 -18.34
CA PHE A 98 -13.96 0.26 -17.43
C PHE A 98 -13.88 1.77 -17.62
N ALA A 99 -14.19 2.52 -16.59
CA ALA A 99 -14.25 3.99 -16.64
C ALA A 99 -12.90 4.64 -16.96
N GLY A 100 -11.79 4.00 -16.64
CA GLY A 100 -10.48 4.64 -16.70
C GLY A 100 -10.32 5.74 -15.65
N GLY A 101 -9.43 6.68 -15.91
CA GLY A 101 -9.20 7.83 -15.01
C GLY A 101 -8.65 7.42 -13.62
N ARG A 102 -8.09 6.23 -13.49
CA ARG A 102 -7.47 5.74 -12.26
C ARG A 102 -6.02 6.24 -12.20
N PRO A 103 -5.69 7.19 -11.32
CA PRO A 103 -4.38 7.81 -11.31
C PRO A 103 -3.30 6.82 -10.88
N SER A 104 -2.17 6.83 -11.58
CA SER A 104 -1.02 6.03 -11.22
C SER A 104 0.29 6.76 -11.45
N SER A 105 1.33 6.31 -10.76
CA SER A 105 2.72 6.69 -10.96
C SER A 105 3.58 5.45 -11.06
N ILE A 106 4.78 5.58 -11.65
CA ILE A 106 5.73 4.47 -11.73
C ILE A 106 7.13 4.95 -11.35
N ILE A 107 7.79 4.16 -10.50
CA ILE A 107 9.22 4.26 -10.21
C ILE A 107 9.92 3.21 -11.06
N ILE A 108 10.86 3.65 -11.90
CA ILE A 108 11.59 2.77 -12.82
C ILE A 108 13.06 2.77 -12.46
N GLY A 109 13.61 1.57 -12.20
CA GLY A 109 15.05 1.33 -12.11
C GLY A 109 15.57 0.57 -13.32
N ASP A 110 16.89 0.57 -13.52
CA ASP A 110 17.48 -0.23 -14.59
C ASP A 110 17.51 -1.72 -14.22
N GLN A 111 17.92 -2.04 -13.00
CA GLN A 111 17.99 -3.41 -12.49
C GLN A 111 17.83 -3.41 -10.97
N LEU A 112 17.19 -4.45 -10.41
CA LEU A 112 17.13 -4.66 -8.97
C LEU A 112 18.49 -5.16 -8.46
N THR A 113 19.21 -4.26 -7.80
CA THR A 113 20.50 -4.53 -7.15
C THR A 113 20.40 -4.16 -5.67
N PRO A 114 21.34 -4.56 -4.80
CA PRO A 114 21.37 -4.09 -3.42
C PRO A 114 21.38 -2.56 -3.30
N ALA A 115 22.07 -1.87 -4.20
CA ALA A 115 22.10 -0.40 -4.21
C ALA A 115 20.76 0.21 -4.61
N SER A 116 20.11 -0.29 -5.67
CA SER A 116 18.79 0.21 -6.10
C SER A 116 17.69 -0.12 -5.09
N LEU A 117 17.78 -1.28 -4.42
CA LEU A 117 16.88 -1.61 -3.32
C LEU A 117 17.07 -0.66 -2.13
N GLY A 118 18.32 -0.41 -1.73
CA GLY A 118 18.61 0.55 -0.65
C GLY A 118 18.12 1.95 -0.98
N ALA A 119 18.29 2.40 -2.22
CA ALA A 119 17.76 3.68 -2.69
C ALA A 119 16.22 3.73 -2.65
N LEU A 120 15.54 2.65 -3.03
CA LEU A 120 14.08 2.55 -2.98
C LEU A 120 13.57 2.60 -1.54
N LEU A 121 14.19 1.87 -0.61
CA LEU A 121 13.84 1.91 0.81
C LEU A 121 14.03 3.32 1.37
N SER A 122 15.18 3.96 1.10
CA SER A 122 15.45 5.34 1.52
C SER A 122 14.46 6.34 0.92
N HIS A 123 14.03 6.12 -0.32
CA HIS A 123 12.98 6.94 -0.94
C HIS A 123 11.68 6.91 -0.14
N PHE A 124 11.21 5.72 0.26
CA PHE A 124 9.98 5.60 1.03
C PHE A 124 10.13 6.09 2.47
N GLU A 125 11.27 5.86 3.12
CA GLU A 125 11.57 6.43 4.44
C GLU A 125 11.49 7.96 4.42
N ASN A 126 12.17 8.59 3.46
CA ASN A 126 12.14 10.04 3.29
C ASN A 126 10.73 10.54 2.95
N LYS A 127 9.97 9.83 2.09
CA LYS A 127 8.59 10.18 1.76
C LYS A 127 7.74 10.26 3.03
N VAL A 128 7.77 9.24 3.89
CA VAL A 128 7.01 9.20 5.15
C VAL A 128 7.40 10.36 6.07
N MET A 129 8.71 10.61 6.21
CA MET A 129 9.21 11.71 7.03
C MET A 129 8.75 13.08 6.50
N PHE A 130 8.88 13.34 5.20
CA PHE A 130 8.47 14.62 4.62
C PHE A 130 6.94 14.81 4.65
N GLN A 131 6.16 13.75 4.49
CA GLN A 131 4.71 13.82 4.69
C GLN A 131 4.37 14.29 6.11
N GLY A 132 5.03 13.75 7.14
CA GLY A 132 4.87 14.19 8.51
C GLY A 132 5.17 15.69 8.72
N PHE A 133 6.20 16.22 8.06
CA PHE A 133 6.50 17.65 8.09
C PHE A 133 5.45 18.50 7.38
N VAL A 134 5.02 18.08 6.19
CA VAL A 134 3.99 18.79 5.40
C VAL A 134 2.66 18.82 6.15
N TRP A 135 2.28 17.73 6.77
CA TRP A 135 1.05 17.62 7.55
C TRP A 135 1.18 18.16 8.98
N ASN A 136 2.36 18.64 9.36
CA ASN A 136 2.62 19.16 10.71
C ASN A 136 2.23 18.19 11.84
N ILE A 137 2.44 16.88 11.64
CA ILE A 137 2.13 15.82 12.58
C ILE A 137 3.40 15.25 13.23
N ASN A 138 3.25 14.52 14.35
CA ASN A 138 4.34 13.76 14.94
C ASN A 138 4.35 12.33 14.38
N SER A 139 5.29 12.04 13.45
CA SER A 139 5.46 10.71 12.85
C SER A 139 6.23 9.73 13.74
N PHE A 140 6.75 10.15 14.90
CA PHE A 140 7.67 9.39 15.74
C PHE A 140 7.06 8.86 17.02
N ASP A 141 5.73 8.91 17.17
CA ASP A 141 4.99 8.22 18.23
C ASP A 141 3.97 7.25 17.63
N GLN A 142 3.67 6.15 18.33
CA GLN A 142 2.74 5.12 17.92
C GLN A 142 1.82 4.75 19.10
N GLU A 143 1.11 5.72 19.62
CA GLU A 143 0.24 5.56 20.80
C GLU A 143 -0.87 4.51 20.60
N GLY A 144 -1.37 4.34 19.36
CA GLY A 144 -2.33 3.27 19.04
C GLY A 144 -1.79 1.86 19.29
N VAL A 145 -0.49 1.65 19.07
CA VAL A 145 0.19 0.38 19.39
C VAL A 145 0.36 0.21 20.90
N GLN A 146 0.66 1.29 21.64
CA GLN A 146 0.83 1.24 23.10
C GLN A 146 -0.48 0.88 23.81
N LEU A 147 -1.60 1.42 23.38
CA LEU A 147 -2.90 1.09 23.93
C LEU A 147 -3.17 -0.42 23.84
N GLY A 148 -2.96 -1.03 22.69
CA GLY A 148 -3.11 -2.48 22.49
C GLY A 148 -2.24 -3.30 23.45
N LYS A 149 -0.98 -2.91 23.64
CA LYS A 149 -0.06 -3.58 24.58
C LYS A 149 -0.53 -3.47 26.04
N VAL A 150 -1.04 -2.33 26.44
CA VAL A 150 -1.58 -2.11 27.80
C VAL A 150 -2.80 -3.00 28.02
N LEU A 151 -3.76 -3.03 27.09
CA LEU A 151 -4.95 -3.86 27.20
C LEU A 151 -4.61 -5.36 27.18
N ALA A 152 -3.70 -5.80 26.32
CA ALA A 152 -3.24 -7.20 26.31
C ALA A 152 -2.63 -7.65 27.66
N LYS A 153 -1.84 -6.77 28.29
CA LYS A 153 -1.30 -7.05 29.63
C LYS A 153 -2.40 -7.19 30.71
N LYS A 154 -3.45 -6.36 30.63
CA LYS A 154 -4.60 -6.48 31.54
C LYS A 154 -5.33 -7.80 31.37
N VAL A 155 -5.56 -8.24 30.13
CA VAL A 155 -6.17 -9.53 29.84
C VAL A 155 -5.34 -10.68 30.44
N LEU A 156 -4.03 -10.70 30.19
CA LEU A 156 -3.13 -11.72 30.73
C LEU A 156 -3.03 -11.71 32.26
N ALA A 157 -3.25 -10.57 32.89
CA ALA A 157 -3.27 -10.44 34.33
C ALA A 157 -4.65 -10.74 34.96
N HIS A 158 -5.66 -11.09 34.17
CA HIS A 158 -7.07 -11.23 34.57
C HIS A 158 -7.62 -9.95 35.27
N ASP A 159 -7.07 -8.80 34.94
CA ASP A 159 -7.49 -7.45 35.40
C ASP A 159 -8.36 -6.81 34.30
N THR A 160 -9.52 -7.41 34.04
CA THR A 160 -10.43 -7.00 32.97
C THR A 160 -11.77 -6.53 33.50
N ASP A 161 -12.30 -5.46 32.90
CA ASP A 161 -13.63 -4.93 33.18
C ASP A 161 -14.35 -4.51 31.87
N GLY A 162 -15.65 -4.21 31.96
CA GLY A 162 -16.46 -3.73 30.84
C GLY A 162 -16.31 -4.58 29.58
N ALA A 163 -16.15 -3.92 28.43
CA ALA A 163 -16.01 -4.60 27.13
C ALA A 163 -14.79 -5.52 27.07
N LEU A 164 -13.68 -5.14 27.74
CA LEU A 164 -12.48 -5.98 27.73
C LEU A 164 -12.75 -7.35 28.37
N LYS A 165 -13.53 -7.38 29.44
CA LYS A 165 -13.94 -8.60 30.09
C LYS A 165 -14.89 -9.44 29.19
N GLU A 166 -15.90 -8.81 28.61
CA GLU A 166 -16.85 -9.50 27.72
C GLU A 166 -16.14 -10.22 26.57
N TYR A 167 -15.20 -9.57 25.91
CA TYR A 167 -14.42 -10.18 24.81
C TYR A 167 -13.41 -11.22 25.30
N SER A 168 -12.81 -11.04 26.50
CA SER A 168 -11.95 -12.07 27.10
C SER A 168 -12.74 -13.35 27.39
N ASP A 169 -13.92 -13.20 27.99
CA ASP A 169 -14.81 -14.32 28.31
C ASP A 169 -15.25 -15.10 27.04
N LEU A 170 -15.52 -14.39 25.91
CA LEU A 170 -15.81 -15.03 24.61
C LEU A 170 -14.68 -15.90 24.08
N LEU A 171 -13.44 -15.56 24.37
CA LEU A 171 -12.25 -16.30 23.94
C LEU A 171 -11.73 -17.28 25.00
N ASN A 172 -12.37 -17.34 26.18
CA ASN A 172 -11.97 -18.14 27.35
C ASN A 172 -10.54 -17.82 27.84
N ILE A 173 -10.18 -16.56 27.91
CA ILE A 173 -8.89 -16.06 28.37
C ILE A 173 -9.05 -15.00 29.45
#